data_b81c9e6bfa0e710d14188295876e5550
#
_entry.id   b81c9e6bfa0e710d14188295876e5550
#
_cell.length_a   1.000
_cell.length_b   1.000
_cell.length_c   1.000
_cell.angle_alpha   90.00
_cell.angle_beta   90.00
_cell.angle_gamma   90.00
#
_symmetry.space_group_name_H-M   'P 1'
#
loop_
_entity.id
_entity.type
_entity.pdbx_description
1 polymer ?
#
loop_
_entity_poly.entity_id
_entity_poly.type
_entity_poly.pdbx_seq_one_letter_code
_entity_poly.pdbx_strand_id
1 'polypeptide(L)'
;MKAVLDDAERKKEETERLSVNLAKYLPPQVHKAIFSGKFNTGIATKRRKLTIFFSDISNFTSTSEGLQPEDLTKYLNEYFSEMTDIALDHGATIDKYIGDAMMVFFGDPESKGEKEDARACVKMALKMRERISDLQDKWQ
;
A
#
# COMPACT_ATOMS: atom_id res chain seq x y z
N MET A 1 25.37 -31.06 19.25
CA MET A 1 24.37 -31.05 18.19
C MET A 1 23.02 -30.47 18.60
N LYS A 2 22.51 -30.81 19.78
CA LYS A 2 21.23 -30.28 20.27
C LYS A 2 21.21 -28.74 20.39
N ALA A 3 22.32 -28.14 20.87
CA ALA A 3 22.41 -26.68 21.04
C ALA A 3 22.41 -25.93 19.70
N VAL A 4 22.97 -26.50 18.64
CA VAL A 4 23.02 -25.86 17.31
C VAL A 4 21.64 -25.90 16.64
N LEU A 5 20.90 -27.01 16.81
CA LEU A 5 19.54 -27.13 16.30
C LEU A 5 18.59 -26.17 17.03
N ASP A 6 18.73 -26.03 18.34
CA ASP A 6 17.93 -25.12 19.16
C ASP A 6 18.18 -23.65 18.76
N ASP A 7 19.46 -23.31 18.44
CA ASP A 7 19.80 -21.96 17.97
C ASP A 7 19.20 -21.66 16.58
N ALA A 8 19.25 -22.65 15.68
CA ALA A 8 18.67 -22.51 14.35
C ALA A 8 17.16 -22.35 14.38
N GLU A 9 16.48 -23.12 15.24
CA GLU A 9 15.05 -23.03 15.44
C GLU A 9 14.66 -21.70 16.04
N ARG A 10 15.42 -21.21 17.02
CA ARG A 10 15.18 -19.91 17.67
C ARG A 10 15.33 -18.76 16.68
N LYS A 11 16.37 -18.79 15.83
CA LYS A 11 16.58 -17.78 14.79
C LYS A 11 15.44 -17.78 13.78
N LYS A 12 14.95 -18.97 13.43
CA LYS A 12 13.81 -19.09 12.51
C LYS A 12 12.54 -18.49 13.13
N GLU A 13 12.28 -18.78 14.39
CA GLU A 13 11.13 -18.21 15.11
C GLU A 13 11.22 -16.71 15.21
N GLU A 14 12.41 -16.17 15.52
CA GLU A 14 12.63 -14.72 15.57
C GLU A 14 12.39 -14.06 14.22
N THR A 15 12.86 -14.69 13.14
CA THR A 15 12.63 -14.19 11.77
C THR A 15 11.14 -14.19 11.42
N GLU A 16 10.43 -15.26 11.76
CA GLU A 16 9.00 -15.36 11.51
C GLU A 16 8.22 -14.30 12.31
N ARG A 17 8.61 -14.07 13.55
CA ARG A 17 8.00 -13.05 14.40
C ARG A 17 8.23 -11.65 13.84
N LEU A 18 9.47 -11.38 13.41
CA LEU A 18 9.82 -10.10 12.79
C LEU A 18 9.02 -9.88 11.51
N SER A 19 8.90 -10.92 10.68
CA SER A 19 8.12 -10.87 9.44
C SER A 19 6.66 -10.48 9.72
N VAL A 20 6.02 -11.13 10.69
CA VAL A 20 4.64 -10.83 11.07
C VAL A 20 4.49 -9.39 11.58
N ASN A 21 5.44 -8.94 12.39
CA ASN A 21 5.40 -7.58 12.94
C ASN A 21 5.61 -6.54 11.85
N LEU A 22 6.56 -6.76 10.94
CA LEU A 22 6.85 -5.83 9.86
C LEU A 22 5.72 -5.76 8.82
N ALA A 23 4.97 -6.84 8.65
CA ALA A 23 3.83 -6.86 7.73
C ALA A 23 2.79 -5.78 8.06
N LYS A 24 2.74 -5.35 9.32
CA LYS A 24 1.82 -4.29 9.77
C LYS A 24 2.22 -2.91 9.30
N TYR A 25 3.49 -2.71 8.98
CA TYR A 25 4.07 -1.41 8.66
C TYR A 25 4.55 -1.27 7.22
N LEU A 26 4.54 -2.36 6.47
CA LEU A 26 5.04 -2.40 5.09
C LEU A 26 3.91 -2.71 4.11
N PRO A 27 3.95 -2.14 2.90
CA PRO A 27 3.07 -2.59 1.83
C PRO A 27 3.26 -4.09 1.59
N PRO A 28 2.18 -4.85 1.35
CA PRO A 28 2.28 -6.31 1.18
C PRO A 28 3.28 -6.75 0.13
N GLN A 29 3.38 -6.02 -0.99
CA GLN A 29 4.32 -6.36 -2.06
C GLN A 29 5.77 -6.21 -1.59
N VAL A 30 6.06 -5.17 -0.83
CA VAL A 30 7.41 -4.93 -0.30
C VAL A 30 7.77 -5.99 0.72
N HIS A 31 6.85 -6.28 1.64
CA HIS A 31 7.03 -7.33 2.64
C HIS A 31 7.32 -8.68 1.98
N LYS A 32 6.51 -9.06 1.00
CA LYS A 32 6.67 -10.31 0.27
C LYS A 32 8.03 -10.36 -0.45
N ALA A 33 8.42 -9.27 -1.09
CA ALA A 33 9.69 -9.19 -1.81
C ALA A 33 10.89 -9.35 -0.87
N ILE A 34 10.86 -8.70 0.29
CA ILE A 34 11.93 -8.78 1.29
C ILE A 34 12.08 -10.21 1.82
N PHE A 35 10.98 -10.82 2.24
CA PHE A 35 11.02 -12.13 2.91
C PHE A 35 11.03 -13.31 1.95
N SER A 36 10.82 -13.09 0.64
CA SER A 36 11.00 -14.11 -0.38
C SER A 36 12.43 -14.17 -0.92
N GLY A 37 13.30 -13.26 -0.50
CA GLY A 37 14.68 -13.18 -0.96
C GLY A 37 14.86 -12.50 -2.32
N LYS A 38 13.80 -12.01 -2.92
CA LYS A 38 13.85 -11.31 -4.21
C LYS A 38 14.29 -9.86 -4.09
N PHE A 39 14.19 -9.32 -2.90
CA PHE A 39 14.51 -7.91 -2.63
C PHE A 39 15.84 -7.82 -1.90
N ASN A 40 16.77 -7.05 -2.46
CA ASN A 40 18.05 -6.79 -1.81
C ASN A 40 17.90 -5.58 -0.89
N THR A 41 18.02 -5.80 0.42
CA THR A 41 17.91 -4.73 1.42
C THR A 41 19.20 -3.93 1.60
N GLY A 42 20.23 -4.21 0.80
CA GLY A 42 21.47 -3.42 0.81
C GLY A 42 21.23 -2.02 0.28
N ILE A 43 22.20 -1.12 0.57
CA ILE A 43 22.17 0.27 0.08
C ILE A 43 22.51 0.28 -1.40
N ALA A 44 21.59 -0.19 -2.24
CA ALA A 44 21.75 -0.17 -3.69
C ALA A 44 20.68 0.74 -4.29
N THR A 45 21.11 1.81 -4.95
CA THR A 45 20.23 2.69 -5.68
C THR A 45 20.00 2.12 -7.07
N LYS A 46 18.74 1.83 -7.40
CA LYS A 46 18.37 1.38 -8.75
C LYS A 46 17.49 2.42 -9.40
N ARG A 47 17.78 2.70 -10.67
CA ARG A 47 16.89 3.52 -11.49
C ARG A 47 15.85 2.60 -12.12
N ARG A 48 14.58 2.96 -11.95
CA ARG A 48 13.47 2.25 -12.58
C ARG A 48 12.48 3.25 -13.12
N LYS A 49 11.83 2.87 -14.21
CA LYS A 49 10.69 3.63 -14.70
C LYS A 49 9.46 3.16 -13.93
N LEU A 50 8.81 4.09 -13.28
CA LEU A 50 7.63 3.82 -12.47
C LEU A 50 6.44 4.58 -13.03
N THR A 51 5.26 3.98 -12.92
CA THR A 51 4.01 4.70 -13.12
C THR A 51 3.58 5.17 -11.73
N ILE A 52 3.51 6.47 -11.55
CA ILE A 52 3.19 7.08 -10.25
C ILE A 52 1.78 7.64 -10.28
N PHE A 53 1.02 7.36 -9.22
CA PHE A 53 -0.35 7.80 -9.08
C PHE A 53 -0.50 8.59 -7.79
N PHE A 54 -1.13 9.75 -7.90
CA PHE A 54 -1.53 10.56 -6.75
C PHE A 54 -3.05 10.73 -6.74
N SER A 55 -3.65 10.60 -5.59
CA SER A 55 -5.06 10.93 -5.40
C SER A 55 -5.21 11.88 -4.24
N ASP A 56 -6.27 12.69 -4.30
CA ASP A 56 -6.56 13.68 -3.28
C ASP A 56 -8.08 13.86 -3.24
N ILE A 57 -8.62 14.17 -2.05
CA ILE A 57 -10.05 14.41 -1.89
C ILE A 57 -10.35 15.89 -2.21
N SER A 58 -11.24 16.08 -3.18
CA SER A 58 -11.69 17.43 -3.55
C SER A 58 -12.34 18.13 -2.36
N ASN A 59 -11.93 19.37 -2.12
CA ASN A 59 -12.48 20.23 -1.06
C ASN A 59 -12.37 19.61 0.35
N PHE A 60 -11.31 18.85 0.59
CA PHE A 60 -11.10 18.16 1.87
C PHE A 60 -11.10 19.14 3.04
N THR A 61 -10.39 20.27 2.91
CA THR A 61 -10.28 21.27 3.98
C THR A 61 -11.68 21.78 4.40
N SER A 62 -12.52 22.14 3.43
CA SER A 62 -13.87 22.60 3.70
C SER A 62 -14.73 21.52 4.34
N THR A 63 -14.62 20.29 3.85
CA THR A 63 -15.38 19.16 4.37
C THR A 63 -14.94 18.81 5.80
N SER A 64 -13.63 18.82 6.05
CA SER A 64 -13.09 18.45 7.37
C SER A 64 -13.43 19.47 8.45
N GLU A 65 -13.54 20.75 8.11
CA GLU A 65 -13.91 21.80 9.05
C GLU A 65 -15.35 21.65 9.55
N GLY A 66 -16.23 21.04 8.75
CA GLY A 66 -17.62 20.82 9.11
C GLY A 66 -17.89 19.53 9.87
N LEU A 67 -16.88 18.69 10.09
CA LEU A 67 -17.04 17.40 10.73
C LEU A 67 -16.37 17.33 12.10
N GLN A 68 -16.96 16.53 13.00
CA GLN A 68 -16.30 16.21 14.27
C GLN A 68 -15.07 15.32 13.98
N PRO A 69 -13.99 15.42 14.79
CA PRO A 69 -12.78 14.64 14.57
C PRO A 69 -13.03 13.13 14.48
N GLU A 70 -13.94 12.60 15.26
CA GLU A 70 -14.29 11.18 15.27
C GLU A 70 -14.94 10.75 13.95
N ASP A 71 -15.83 11.58 13.42
CA ASP A 71 -16.49 11.31 12.15
C ASP A 71 -15.52 11.44 10.98
N LEU A 72 -14.66 12.43 11.02
CA LEU A 72 -13.63 12.61 10.01
C LEU A 72 -12.69 11.41 9.94
N THR A 73 -12.22 10.93 11.10
CA THR A 73 -11.35 9.76 11.18
C THR A 73 -12.04 8.52 10.62
N LYS A 74 -13.31 8.35 10.93
CA LYS A 74 -14.10 7.22 10.45
C LYS A 74 -14.21 7.23 8.92
N TYR A 75 -14.54 8.37 8.33
CA TYR A 75 -14.67 8.51 6.87
C TYR A 75 -13.33 8.35 6.16
N LEU A 76 -12.26 8.91 6.71
CA LEU A 76 -10.92 8.74 6.15
C LEU A 76 -10.45 7.30 6.19
N ASN A 77 -10.68 6.62 7.31
CA ASN A 77 -10.31 5.21 7.43
C ASN A 77 -11.06 4.34 6.42
N GLU A 78 -12.35 4.57 6.27
CA GLU A 78 -13.16 3.86 5.29
C GLU A 78 -12.69 4.14 3.86
N TYR A 79 -12.44 5.41 3.54
CA TYR A 79 -11.94 5.84 2.24
C TYR A 79 -10.59 5.16 1.92
N PHE A 80 -9.62 5.26 2.83
CA PHE A 80 -8.31 4.67 2.60
C PHE A 80 -8.34 3.15 2.53
N SER A 81 -9.17 2.50 3.35
CA SER A 81 -9.35 1.05 3.28
C SER A 81 -9.84 0.60 1.91
N GLU A 82 -10.86 1.26 1.41
CA GLU A 82 -11.44 0.95 0.09
C GLU A 82 -10.44 1.22 -1.03
N MET A 83 -9.76 2.37 -0.99
CA MET A 83 -8.79 2.72 -2.02
C MET A 83 -7.56 1.82 -1.98
N THR A 84 -7.12 1.44 -0.79
CA THR A 84 -5.99 0.53 -0.61
C THR A 84 -6.30 -0.85 -1.20
N ASP A 85 -7.47 -1.38 -0.92
CA ASP A 85 -7.89 -2.68 -1.46
C ASP A 85 -7.90 -2.67 -2.99
N ILE A 86 -8.42 -1.60 -3.58
CA ILE A 86 -8.44 -1.45 -5.04
C ILE A 86 -7.02 -1.37 -5.60
N ALA A 87 -6.15 -0.59 -4.94
CA ALA A 87 -4.76 -0.44 -5.37
C ALA A 87 -4.02 -1.78 -5.35
N LEU A 88 -4.16 -2.52 -4.25
CA LEU A 88 -3.50 -3.82 -4.10
C LEU A 88 -4.04 -4.85 -5.10
N ASP A 89 -5.33 -4.83 -5.39
CA ASP A 89 -5.95 -5.72 -6.37
C ASP A 89 -5.40 -5.49 -7.79
N HIS A 90 -4.95 -4.27 -8.07
CA HIS A 90 -4.38 -3.93 -9.37
C HIS A 90 -2.85 -4.04 -9.42
N GLY A 91 -2.22 -4.48 -8.33
CA GLY A 91 -0.77 -4.68 -8.29
C GLY A 91 0.04 -3.44 -7.95
N ALA A 92 -0.60 -2.41 -7.42
CA ALA A 92 0.09 -1.19 -7.00
C ALA A 92 0.90 -1.42 -5.72
N THR A 93 1.98 -0.67 -5.57
CA THR A 93 2.72 -0.56 -4.33
C THR A 93 2.33 0.75 -3.67
N ILE A 94 1.90 0.68 -2.42
CA ILE A 94 1.50 1.86 -1.68
C ILE A 94 2.73 2.50 -1.06
N ASP A 95 3.00 3.75 -1.44
CA ASP A 95 4.15 4.48 -0.92
C ASP A 95 3.81 5.14 0.41
N LYS A 96 2.80 5.99 0.42
CA LYS A 96 2.41 6.71 1.64
C LYS A 96 1.04 7.35 1.52
N TYR A 97 0.52 7.73 2.68
CA TYR A 97 -0.65 8.60 2.80
C TYR A 97 -0.20 9.94 3.35
N ILE A 98 -0.66 11.02 2.75
CA ILE A 98 -0.32 12.39 3.20
C ILE A 98 -1.63 13.12 3.42
N GLY A 99 -2.08 13.22 4.69
CA GLY A 99 -3.39 13.79 5.00
C GLY A 99 -4.50 13.00 4.35
N ASP A 100 -5.17 13.60 3.37
CA ASP A 100 -6.21 12.97 2.55
C ASP A 100 -5.67 12.43 1.22
N ALA A 101 -4.39 12.64 0.95
CA ALA A 101 -3.75 12.22 -0.28
C ALA A 101 -3.15 10.82 -0.15
N MET A 102 -3.12 10.13 -1.26
CA MET A 102 -2.56 8.77 -1.37
C MET A 102 -1.59 8.73 -2.54
N MET A 103 -0.40 8.23 -2.30
CA MET A 103 0.60 8.02 -3.35
C MET A 103 0.87 6.54 -3.52
N VAL A 104 0.69 6.05 -4.73
CA VAL A 104 1.00 4.66 -5.08
C VAL A 104 1.80 4.63 -6.38
N PHE A 105 2.48 3.53 -6.63
CA PHE A 105 3.22 3.37 -7.87
C PHE A 105 3.18 1.92 -8.37
N PHE A 106 3.50 1.77 -9.65
CA PHE A 106 3.63 0.49 -10.33
C PHE A 106 5.04 0.38 -10.91
N GLY A 107 5.62 -0.79 -10.88
CA GLY A 107 6.93 -1.03 -11.49
C GLY A 107 8.02 -1.45 -10.52
N ASP A 108 7.77 -1.41 -9.21
CA ASP A 108 8.70 -1.83 -8.18
C ASP A 108 7.89 -2.31 -6.97
N PRO A 109 8.23 -3.42 -6.32
CA PRO A 109 9.34 -4.34 -6.61
C PRO A 109 9.13 -5.22 -7.84
N GLU A 110 7.90 -5.36 -8.32
CA GLU A 110 7.60 -6.16 -9.50
C GLU A 110 7.01 -5.28 -10.60
N SER A 111 7.35 -5.58 -11.86
CA SER A 111 6.84 -4.87 -13.01
C SER A 111 6.35 -5.87 -14.07
N LYS A 112 5.23 -5.53 -14.70
CA LYS A 112 4.70 -6.26 -15.85
C LYS A 112 5.11 -5.59 -17.16
N GLY A 113 6.03 -4.62 -17.09
CA GLY A 113 6.42 -3.78 -18.21
C GLY A 113 5.76 -2.42 -18.13
N GLU A 114 6.42 -1.40 -18.67
CA GLU A 114 5.95 -0.01 -18.60
C GLU A 114 4.52 0.17 -19.08
N LYS A 115 4.19 -0.45 -20.20
CA LYS A 115 2.87 -0.33 -20.83
C LYS A 115 1.78 -0.98 -19.97
N GLU A 116 2.03 -2.19 -19.48
CA GLU A 116 1.05 -2.92 -18.65
C GLU A 116 0.91 -2.28 -17.29
N ASP A 117 1.99 -1.76 -16.71
CA ASP A 117 1.95 -1.01 -15.45
C ASP A 117 1.08 0.24 -15.59
N ALA A 118 1.25 0.99 -16.68
CA ALA A 118 0.43 2.17 -16.97
C ALA A 118 -1.04 1.82 -17.16
N ARG A 119 -1.33 0.73 -17.84
CA ARG A 119 -2.70 0.24 -18.03
C ARG A 119 -3.35 -0.14 -16.70
N ALA A 120 -2.61 -0.85 -15.85
CA ALA A 120 -3.09 -1.23 -14.52
C ALA A 120 -3.41 0.00 -13.69
N CYS A 121 -2.57 1.02 -13.76
CA CYS A 121 -2.78 2.29 -13.07
C CYS A 121 -4.08 2.97 -13.50
N VAL A 122 -4.34 3.06 -14.81
CA VAL A 122 -5.56 3.68 -15.33
C VAL A 122 -6.79 2.87 -14.91
N LYS A 123 -6.74 1.55 -15.01
CA LYS A 123 -7.85 0.68 -14.57
C LYS A 123 -8.14 0.86 -13.09
N MET A 124 -7.09 0.95 -12.28
CA MET A 124 -7.19 1.22 -10.85
C MET A 124 -7.89 2.56 -10.60
N ALA A 125 -7.45 3.61 -11.28
CA ALA A 125 -8.03 4.94 -11.13
C ALA A 125 -9.52 4.97 -11.48
N LEU A 126 -9.92 4.28 -12.54
CA LEU A 126 -11.32 4.17 -12.94
C LEU A 126 -12.14 3.41 -11.89
N LYS A 127 -11.59 2.36 -11.32
CA LYS A 127 -12.25 1.59 -10.27
C LYS A 127 -12.39 2.40 -8.99
N MET A 128 -11.38 3.17 -8.64
CA MET A 128 -11.41 4.07 -7.49
C MET A 128 -12.50 5.14 -7.65
N ARG A 129 -12.59 5.71 -8.84
CA ARG A 129 -13.62 6.71 -9.16
C ARG A 129 -15.02 6.14 -8.99
N GLU A 130 -15.25 4.94 -9.49
CA GLU A 130 -16.51 4.22 -9.34
C GLU A 130 -16.84 3.97 -7.86
N ARG A 131 -15.87 3.53 -7.09
CA ARG A 131 -16.03 3.25 -5.67
C ARG A 131 -16.31 4.52 -4.86
N ILE A 132 -15.67 5.63 -5.21
CA ILE A 132 -15.93 6.92 -4.55
C ILE A 132 -17.38 7.33 -4.73
N SER A 133 -17.94 7.13 -5.91
CA SER A 133 -19.35 7.44 -6.17
C SER A 133 -20.25 6.62 -5.23
N ASP A 134 -19.97 5.34 -5.07
CA ASP A 134 -20.71 4.47 -4.17
C ASP A 134 -20.59 4.92 -2.70
N LEU A 135 -19.38 5.33 -2.29
CA LEU A 135 -19.15 5.81 -0.92
C LEU A 135 -19.87 7.12 -0.64
N GLN A 136 -19.92 8.03 -1.62
CA GLN A 136 -20.64 9.29 -1.48
C GLN A 136 -22.13 9.06 -1.27
N ASP A 137 -22.72 8.11 -1.99
CA ASP A 137 -24.13 7.72 -1.82
C ASP A 137 -24.37 7.17 -0.43
N LYS A 138 -23.44 6.35 0.07
CA LYS A 138 -23.52 5.77 1.41
C LYS A 138 -23.44 6.81 2.52
N TRP A 139 -22.61 7.84 2.33
CA TRP A 139 -22.38 8.88 3.36
C TRP A 139 -23.43 9.98 3.39
N GLN A 140 -24.30 10.04 2.42
CA GLN A 140 -25.43 11.01 2.41
C GLN A 140 -26.65 10.51 3.24
#